data_02975cd4fd7159cfd0c0adad01e99eb4
#
_entry.id   02975cd4fd7159cfd0c0adad01e99eb4
#
_cell.length_a   1.000
_cell.length_b   1.000
_cell.length_c   1.000
_cell.angle_alpha   90.00
_cell.angle_beta   90.00
_cell.angle_gamma   90.00
#
_symmetry.space_group_name_H-M   'P 1'
#
loop_
_entity.id
_entity.type
_entity.pdbx_description
1 polymer ?
#
loop_
_entity_poly.entity_id
_entity_poly.type
_entity_poly.pdbx_seq_one_letter_code
_entity_poly.pdbx_strand_id
1 'polypeptide(L)'
;MEKIVIVGAGVAGVNAATKLVDNGYPGEWITIIDMGKDPYNRKPAEVMEGFLGAGGWSDGKLTYHTAIGGHMSKYCGEEKAMELFDEVITNFKRFHPKPE
;
A
#
# COMPACT_ATOMS: atom_id res chain seq x y z
N MET A 1 -3.83 24.37 0.13
CA MET A 1 -3.78 22.90 -0.09
C MET A 1 -5.19 22.36 -0.25
N GLU A 2 -5.39 21.46 -1.16
CA GLU A 2 -6.68 20.85 -1.43
C GLU A 2 -6.85 19.55 -0.65
N LYS A 3 -8.10 19.25 -0.31
CA LYS A 3 -8.42 17.95 0.29
C LYS A 3 -8.25 16.85 -0.75
N ILE A 4 -7.72 15.71 -0.32
CA ILE A 4 -7.46 14.56 -1.18
C ILE A 4 -8.33 13.40 -0.74
N VAL A 5 -8.99 12.76 -1.70
CA VAL A 5 -9.77 11.55 -1.47
C VAL A 5 -9.08 10.42 -2.23
N ILE A 6 -8.74 9.34 -1.51
CA ILE A 6 -8.17 8.13 -2.10
C ILE A 6 -9.25 7.07 -2.10
N VAL A 7 -9.61 6.58 -3.27
CA VAL A 7 -10.60 5.52 -3.39
C VAL A 7 -9.88 4.18 -3.46
N GLY A 8 -10.07 3.38 -2.43
CA GLY A 8 -9.39 2.10 -2.26
C GLY A 8 -8.29 2.17 -1.21
N ALA A 9 -8.44 1.38 -0.16
CA ALA A 9 -7.48 1.29 0.95
C ALA A 9 -6.61 0.03 0.85
N GLY A 10 -6.36 -0.45 -0.36
CA GLY A 10 -5.43 -1.53 -0.61
C GLY A 10 -3.98 -1.06 -0.45
N VAL A 11 -3.03 -1.89 -0.84
CA VAL A 11 -1.61 -1.58 -0.71
C VAL A 11 -1.26 -0.27 -1.43
N ALA A 12 -1.80 -0.06 -2.63
CA ALA A 12 -1.54 1.15 -3.41
C ALA A 12 -2.08 2.41 -2.71
N GLY A 13 -3.34 2.37 -2.27
CA GLY A 13 -3.96 3.53 -1.60
C GLY A 13 -3.28 3.88 -0.28
N VAL A 14 -2.95 2.88 0.52
CA VAL A 14 -2.27 3.09 1.80
C VAL A 14 -0.87 3.66 1.58
N ASN A 15 -0.12 3.16 0.59
CA ASN A 15 1.20 3.69 0.28
C ASN A 15 1.12 5.12 -0.27
N ALA A 16 0.10 5.44 -1.07
CA ALA A 16 -0.11 6.80 -1.56
C ALA A 16 -0.34 7.77 -0.39
N ALA A 17 -1.20 7.40 0.56
CA ALA A 17 -1.46 8.22 1.74
C ALA A 17 -0.19 8.41 2.58
N THR A 18 0.57 7.35 2.79
CA THR A 18 1.82 7.39 3.54
C THR A 18 2.83 8.33 2.87
N LYS A 19 2.95 8.26 1.55
CA LYS A 19 3.86 9.13 0.80
C LYS A 19 3.47 10.60 0.94
N LEU A 20 2.18 10.90 0.88
CA LEU A 20 1.70 12.27 1.06
C LEU A 20 2.04 12.80 2.45
N VAL A 21 1.76 12.03 3.50
CA VAL A 21 2.05 12.43 4.88
C VAL A 21 3.55 12.60 5.09
N ASP A 22 4.36 11.69 4.60
CA ASP A 22 5.83 11.76 4.72
C ASP A 22 6.41 12.99 4.00
N ASN A 23 5.72 13.50 3.00
CA ASN A 23 6.11 14.72 2.30
C ASN A 23 5.45 15.99 2.84
N GLY A 24 4.87 15.90 4.05
CA GLY A 24 4.35 17.06 4.76
C GLY A 24 2.89 17.40 4.48
N TYR A 25 2.16 16.56 3.76
CA TYR A 25 0.74 16.82 3.53
C TYR A 25 -0.06 16.51 4.81
N PRO A 26 -0.94 17.43 5.27
CA PRO A 26 -1.70 17.19 6.50
C PRO A 26 -2.61 15.97 6.39
N GLY A 27 -2.48 15.03 7.33
CA GLY A 27 -3.28 13.81 7.33
C GLY A 27 -4.78 14.07 7.43
N GLU A 28 -5.17 15.13 8.12
CA GLU A 28 -6.58 15.54 8.25
C GLU A 28 -7.22 15.96 6.92
N TRP A 29 -6.41 16.23 5.90
CA TRP A 29 -6.88 16.59 4.57
C TRP A 29 -6.94 15.39 3.62
N ILE A 30 -6.61 14.20 4.13
CA ILE A 30 -6.61 12.95 3.34
C ILE A 30 -7.75 12.07 3.86
N THR A 31 -8.62 11.65 2.97
CA THR A 31 -9.70 10.70 3.26
C THR A 31 -9.51 9.47 2.40
N ILE A 32 -9.52 8.28 3.01
CA ILE A 32 -9.43 7.02 2.28
C ILE A 32 -10.79 6.33 2.37
N ILE A 33 -11.32 5.92 1.25
CA ILE A 33 -12.62 5.25 1.15
C ILE A 33 -12.42 3.83 0.65
N ASP A 34 -13.01 2.86 1.34
CA ASP A 34 -12.98 1.47 0.90
C ASP A 34 -14.34 0.81 1.20
N MET A 35 -14.68 -0.21 0.41
CA MET A 35 -15.94 -0.93 0.54
C MET A 35 -15.89 -2.03 1.58
N GLY A 36 -14.71 -2.47 1.96
CA GLY A 36 -14.53 -3.60 2.85
C GLY A 36 -14.55 -3.23 4.32
N LYS A 37 -14.62 -4.25 5.15
CA LYS A 37 -14.61 -4.10 6.61
C LYS A 37 -13.19 -3.95 7.14
N ASP A 38 -13.09 -3.48 8.37
CA ASP A 38 -11.86 -3.50 9.13
C ASP A 38 -11.27 -4.91 9.14
N PRO A 39 -9.92 -5.08 9.06
CA PRO A 39 -9.29 -6.40 9.03
C PRO A 39 -9.73 -7.34 10.15
N TYR A 40 -10.00 -6.82 11.33
CA TYR A 40 -10.40 -7.64 12.48
C TYR A 40 -11.86 -8.10 12.41
N ASN A 41 -12.66 -7.51 11.54
CA ASN A 41 -14.09 -7.80 11.41
C ASN A 41 -14.45 -8.51 10.11
N ARG A 42 -13.47 -8.91 9.31
CA ARG A 42 -13.72 -9.59 8.04
C ARG A 42 -14.00 -11.07 8.23
N LYS A 43 -14.97 -11.57 7.47
CA LYS A 43 -15.18 -13.02 7.33
C LYS A 43 -14.21 -13.57 6.28
N PRO A 44 -13.97 -14.89 6.24
CA PRO A 44 -13.07 -15.48 5.24
C PRO A 44 -13.36 -15.06 3.79
N ALA A 45 -14.62 -14.89 3.42
CA ALA A 45 -15.00 -14.47 2.07
C ALA A 45 -14.73 -12.97 1.80
N GLU A 46 -14.36 -12.20 2.81
CA GLU A 46 -14.20 -10.75 2.74
C GLU A 46 -12.73 -10.29 2.83
N VAL A 47 -11.78 -11.24 2.81
CA VAL A 47 -10.36 -10.93 3.04
C VAL A 47 -9.70 -10.09 1.94
N MET A 48 -10.27 -10.07 0.74
CA MET A 48 -9.73 -9.29 -0.38
C MET A 48 -10.11 -7.82 -0.35
N GLU A 49 -11.03 -7.44 0.53
CA GLU A 49 -11.60 -6.10 0.60
C GLU A 49 -11.14 -5.36 1.85
N GLY A 50 -11.19 -4.04 1.81
CA GLY A 50 -10.92 -3.20 2.96
C GLY A 50 -9.46 -2.81 3.10
N PHE A 51 -9.11 -2.29 4.27
CA PHE A 51 -7.78 -1.77 4.56
C PHE A 51 -6.70 -2.83 4.32
N LEU A 52 -5.72 -2.49 3.48
CA LEU A 52 -4.63 -3.37 3.02
C LEU A 52 -5.09 -4.58 2.20
N GLY A 53 -6.39 -4.72 1.89
CA GLY A 53 -6.90 -5.84 1.10
C GLY A 53 -6.50 -7.19 1.69
N ALA A 54 -6.17 -8.15 0.85
CA ALA A 54 -5.70 -9.47 1.29
C ALA A 54 -4.40 -9.38 2.09
N GLY A 55 -3.59 -8.35 1.87
CA GLY A 55 -2.35 -8.12 2.61
C GLY A 55 -2.56 -7.97 4.11
N GLY A 56 -3.75 -7.49 4.53
CA GLY A 56 -4.10 -7.40 5.93
C GLY A 56 -4.26 -8.75 6.64
N TRP A 57 -4.29 -9.84 5.87
CA TRP A 57 -4.42 -11.21 6.38
C TRP A 57 -3.23 -12.08 6.02
N SER A 58 -2.15 -11.50 5.47
CA SER A 58 -0.98 -12.26 5.07
C SER A 58 -0.05 -12.53 6.26
N ASP A 59 0.88 -13.44 6.04
CA ASP A 59 1.94 -13.73 7.01
C ASP A 59 3.11 -12.72 6.94
N GLY A 60 2.96 -11.70 6.12
CA GLY A 60 3.96 -10.65 5.96
C GLY A 60 5.07 -10.97 4.95
N LYS A 61 4.94 -12.08 4.24
CA LYS A 61 5.93 -12.42 3.20
C LYS A 61 5.71 -11.55 1.97
N LEU A 62 6.75 -10.84 1.56
CA LEU A 62 6.71 -9.94 0.41
C LEU A 62 7.67 -10.41 -0.66
N THR A 63 7.18 -10.36 -1.91
CA THR A 63 8.00 -10.65 -3.08
C THR A 63 7.91 -9.45 -4.01
N TYR A 64 9.06 -8.93 -4.42
CA TYR A 64 9.09 -7.73 -5.25
C TYR A 64 10.20 -7.78 -6.29
N HIS A 65 9.81 -7.80 -7.53
CA HIS A 65 10.71 -7.69 -8.69
C HIS A 65 9.85 -7.49 -9.93
N THR A 66 10.40 -6.83 -10.94
CA THR A 66 9.67 -6.63 -12.21
C THR A 66 9.35 -7.95 -12.91
N ALA A 67 10.10 -9.01 -12.65
CA ALA A 67 9.89 -10.33 -13.24
C ALA A 67 8.72 -11.10 -12.60
N ILE A 68 8.22 -10.67 -11.44
CA ILE A 68 7.12 -11.36 -10.75
C ILE A 68 5.79 -11.17 -11.47
N GLY A 69 5.59 -10.01 -12.05
CA GLY A 69 4.35 -9.73 -12.77
C GLY A 69 4.15 -8.23 -13.00
N GLY A 70 3.05 -7.89 -13.63
CA GLY A 70 2.75 -6.51 -13.97
C GLY A 70 3.58 -5.98 -15.12
N HIS A 71 3.42 -4.70 -15.42
CA HIS A 71 4.10 -4.05 -16.53
C HIS A 71 4.70 -2.71 -16.13
N MET A 72 5.05 -2.56 -14.86
CA MET A 72 5.51 -1.28 -14.32
C MET A 72 6.77 -0.76 -15.02
N SER A 73 7.74 -1.65 -15.29
CA SER A 73 8.97 -1.26 -15.99
C SER A 73 8.71 -0.76 -17.40
N LYS A 74 7.63 -1.21 -18.03
CA LYS A 74 7.21 -0.77 -19.36
C LYS A 74 6.77 0.70 -19.37
N TYR A 75 6.20 1.17 -18.28
CA TYR A 75 5.67 2.53 -18.16
C TYR A 75 6.66 3.54 -17.58
N CYS A 76 7.53 3.11 -16.67
CA CYS A 76 8.45 4.02 -15.98
C CYS A 76 9.93 3.62 -16.09
N GLY A 77 10.23 2.51 -16.76
CA GLY A 77 11.57 1.97 -16.87
C GLY A 77 11.95 1.07 -15.68
N GLU A 78 12.92 0.20 -15.90
CA GLU A 78 13.34 -0.79 -14.89
C GLU A 78 13.91 -0.14 -13.64
N GLU A 79 14.78 0.85 -13.81
CA GLU A 79 15.43 1.53 -12.68
C GLU A 79 14.40 2.23 -11.79
N LYS A 80 13.45 2.95 -12.39
CA LYS A 80 12.41 3.64 -11.62
C LYS A 80 11.46 2.65 -10.95
N ALA A 81 11.12 1.54 -11.63
CA ALA A 81 10.28 0.50 -11.06
C ALA A 81 10.92 -0.09 -9.80
N MET A 82 12.20 -0.42 -9.85
CA MET A 82 12.91 -0.99 -8.69
C MET A 82 13.04 0.03 -7.57
N GLU A 83 13.26 1.30 -7.88
CA GLU A 83 13.27 2.38 -6.89
C GLU A 83 11.94 2.47 -6.14
N LEU A 84 10.83 2.39 -6.87
CA LEU A 84 9.49 2.44 -6.27
C LEU A 84 9.19 1.20 -5.43
N PHE A 85 9.60 0.02 -5.86
CA PHE A 85 9.49 -1.20 -5.06
C PHE A 85 10.26 -1.07 -3.74
N ASP A 86 11.47 -0.52 -3.78
CA ASP A 86 12.27 -0.30 -2.58
C ASP A 86 11.60 0.66 -1.60
N GLU A 87 10.93 1.71 -2.10
CA GLU A 87 10.16 2.62 -1.25
C GLU A 87 9.02 1.89 -0.53
N VAL A 88 8.28 1.05 -1.25
CA VAL A 88 7.17 0.27 -0.66
C VAL A 88 7.69 -0.69 0.40
N ILE A 89 8.76 -1.43 0.11
CA ILE A 89 9.37 -2.36 1.06
C ILE A 89 9.87 -1.62 2.30
N THR A 90 10.48 -0.46 2.12
CA THR A 90 10.93 0.37 3.24
C THR A 90 9.77 0.78 4.14
N ASN A 91 8.62 1.14 3.56
CA ASN A 91 7.42 1.45 4.33
C ASN A 91 6.94 0.26 5.17
N PHE A 92 6.90 -0.93 4.58
CA PHE A 92 6.51 -2.13 5.33
C PHE A 92 7.47 -2.41 6.48
N LYS A 93 8.77 -2.27 6.25
CA LYS A 93 9.79 -2.50 7.29
C LYS A 93 9.66 -1.52 8.46
N ARG A 94 9.22 -0.29 8.22
CA ARG A 94 8.99 0.69 9.29
C ARG A 94 8.02 0.20 10.36
N PHE A 95 7.04 -0.59 9.96
CA PHE A 95 5.97 -1.04 10.85
C PHE A 95 6.13 -2.49 11.30
N HIS A 96 7.17 -3.16 10.83
CA HIS A 96 7.46 -4.54 11.22
C HIS A 96 8.25 -4.56 12.53
N PRO A 97 7.79 -5.27 13.56
CA PRO A 97 8.45 -5.26 14.86
C PRO A 97 9.84 -5.88 14.86
N LYS A 98 10.12 -6.76 13.92
CA LYS A 98 11.44 -7.42 13.78
C LYS A 98 11.79 -7.47 12.29
N PRO A 99 12.25 -6.37 11.72
CA PRO A 99 12.62 -6.35 10.31
C PRO A 99 13.84 -7.24 10.06
N GLU A 100 13.73 -8.08 9.05
CA GLU A 100 14.82 -8.95 8.61
C GLU A 100 15.43 -8.41 7.32
#